data_7d111e242d32efdc0ddce8301a86eca3
#
_entry.id   7d111e242d32efdc0ddce8301a86eca3
#
_cell.length_a   1.000
_cell.length_b   1.000
_cell.length_c   1.000
_cell.angle_alpha   90.00
_cell.angle_beta   90.00
_cell.angle_gamma   90.00
#
_symmetry.space_group_name_H-M   'P 1'
#
loop_
_entity.id
_entity.type
_entity.pdbx_description
1 polymer ?
#
loop_
_entity_poly.entity_id
_entity_poly.type
_entity_poly.pdbx_seq_one_letter_code
_entity_poly.pdbx_strand_id
1 'polypeptide(L)'
;MSRHTNSYRLTGPVGVGIKGALWAIGISTSLALSGCSAPSRPTLTEAQLQERAAADQAEMAATIHAAITKVMARIERRAAAAPGEVPTMNVLAMSGGGDYGAFGAGFLVGWGSVSDPSWHRPDFDIVTGVSTGALLAPFAYLGTDEACLAVESLYRNPKKDWVVENGLLFFLPSNPSFMKIPGLERDLRAVVDGKMIAKMAEQSRAGKLLAISSTDLDLGRQKFWEVGAEAEAAAESGNYDRVQRILLASAAIPAVFPPIEIGDSIYGDGGVTANVFFRLDIRNPSALFPRWKAAHPDKPLPKIRYWVIINNQAAHIPKTVQAKWPEVIGPSLAAAIRSATLAEVRWLAAQADYVNTKYGTDIEIRVVNIPNDWRPPVAGDFEQKTMESLTDLGRKLGSDPKAWTLWTTPLTRETTSAISGRSD
;
A
#
# COMPACT_ATOMS: atom_id res chain seq x y z
N MET A 1 -23.95 5.44 -56.20
CA MET A 1 -24.56 4.27 -56.80
C MET A 1 -24.00 3.07 -56.09
N SER A 2 -24.65 2.25 -55.39
CA SER A 2 -25.98 1.73 -55.19
C SER A 2 -26.00 1.16 -53.74
N ARG A 3 -27.05 1.46 -53.02
CA ARG A 3 -27.38 0.92 -51.69
C ARG A 3 -27.89 -0.51 -51.86
N HIS A 4 -27.50 -1.42 -50.95
CA HIS A 4 -28.27 -2.62 -50.65
C HIS A 4 -28.51 -2.74 -49.16
N THR A 5 -29.71 -2.37 -48.77
CA THR A 5 -30.35 -2.69 -47.48
C THR A 5 -30.92 -4.10 -47.58
N ASN A 6 -30.59 -4.98 -46.62
CA ASN A 6 -31.30 -6.27 -46.49
C ASN A 6 -32.04 -6.30 -45.15
N SER A 7 -33.36 -6.20 -45.26
CA SER A 7 -34.30 -6.36 -44.15
C SER A 7 -34.71 -7.83 -44.04
N TYR A 8 -34.52 -8.45 -42.85
CA TYR A 8 -35.15 -9.74 -42.55
C TYR A 8 -36.44 -9.54 -41.76
N ARG A 9 -37.55 -9.92 -42.35
CA ARG A 9 -38.86 -10.04 -41.70
C ARG A 9 -38.92 -11.36 -40.92
N LEU A 10 -39.37 -11.25 -39.68
CA LEU A 10 -39.83 -12.39 -38.88
C LEU A 10 -41.31 -12.64 -39.22
N THR A 11 -41.64 -13.87 -39.64
CA THR A 11 -42.99 -14.39 -39.73
C THR A 11 -43.26 -15.40 -38.64
N GLY A 12 -44.42 -15.28 -38.04
CA GLY A 12 -44.91 -15.81 -36.79
C GLY A 12 -45.38 -17.30 -36.83
N PRO A 13 -46.37 -17.73 -36.04
CA PRO A 13 -46.12 -18.74 -35.01
C PRO A 13 -46.72 -20.11 -35.38
N VAL A 14 -46.17 -21.18 -34.76
CA VAL A 14 -46.81 -22.49 -34.75
C VAL A 14 -47.11 -22.86 -33.30
N GLY A 15 -48.39 -22.83 -32.96
CA GLY A 15 -48.92 -23.35 -31.72
C GLY A 15 -49.06 -24.87 -31.77
N VAL A 16 -48.60 -25.54 -30.74
CA VAL A 16 -49.04 -26.91 -30.40
C VAL A 16 -49.48 -26.91 -28.95
N GLY A 17 -50.79 -27.04 -28.78
CA GLY A 17 -51.41 -27.26 -27.46
C GLY A 17 -51.27 -28.71 -27.01
N ILE A 18 -50.92 -28.89 -25.77
CA ILE A 18 -51.16 -30.14 -25.04
C ILE A 18 -51.92 -29.79 -23.75
N LYS A 19 -53.20 -30.21 -23.70
CA LYS A 19 -54.01 -30.29 -22.49
C LYS A 19 -53.63 -31.54 -21.75
N GLY A 20 -53.41 -31.46 -20.43
CA GLY A 20 -53.29 -32.66 -19.65
C GLY A 20 -53.00 -32.39 -18.16
N ALA A 21 -54.09 -32.45 -17.37
CA ALA A 21 -54.20 -32.92 -15.99
C ALA A 21 -53.48 -32.15 -14.86
N LEU A 22 -54.26 -31.32 -14.18
CA LEU A 22 -54.13 -30.93 -12.77
C LEU A 22 -54.11 -32.15 -11.84
N TRP A 23 -53.09 -32.28 -11.03
CA TRP A 23 -53.20 -32.87 -9.68
C TRP A 23 -52.50 -31.94 -8.71
N ALA A 24 -53.33 -31.28 -7.88
CA ALA A 24 -52.88 -30.48 -6.75
C ALA A 24 -52.40 -31.41 -5.65
N ILE A 25 -51.13 -31.28 -5.28
CA ILE A 25 -50.63 -31.65 -3.95
C ILE A 25 -50.04 -30.39 -3.39
N GLY A 26 -50.85 -29.70 -2.56
CA GLY A 26 -50.36 -28.63 -1.73
C GLY A 26 -49.42 -29.18 -0.64
N ILE A 27 -48.14 -28.90 -0.77
CA ILE A 27 -47.20 -28.89 0.35
C ILE A 27 -46.68 -27.48 0.40
N SER A 28 -47.36 -26.68 1.21
CA SER A 28 -46.83 -25.38 1.65
C SER A 28 -45.68 -25.61 2.60
N THR A 29 -44.51 -25.90 2.05
CA THR A 29 -43.26 -25.72 2.76
C THR A 29 -42.82 -24.28 2.56
N SER A 30 -43.28 -23.41 3.44
CA SER A 30 -42.66 -22.13 3.70
C SER A 30 -41.26 -22.40 4.28
N LEU A 31 -40.28 -22.68 3.41
CA LEU A 31 -38.89 -22.53 3.76
C LEU A 31 -38.70 -21.02 4.01
N ALA A 32 -38.80 -20.66 5.29
CA ALA A 32 -38.19 -19.43 5.76
C ALA A 32 -36.68 -19.55 5.49
N LEU A 33 -36.25 -19.10 4.33
CA LEU A 33 -34.88 -18.72 4.05
C LEU A 33 -34.58 -17.49 4.93
N SER A 34 -34.46 -17.72 6.24
CA SER A 34 -33.71 -16.84 7.10
C SER A 34 -32.23 -17.00 6.69
N GLY A 35 -31.91 -16.49 5.51
CA GLY A 35 -30.54 -16.22 5.17
C GLY A 35 -30.01 -15.29 6.25
N CYS A 36 -28.97 -15.72 6.98
CA CYS A 36 -28.14 -14.82 7.74
C CYS A 36 -27.52 -13.85 6.74
N SER A 37 -28.28 -12.83 6.34
CA SER A 37 -27.72 -11.66 5.68
C SER A 37 -26.85 -11.00 6.74
N ALA A 38 -25.55 -10.86 6.45
CA ALA A 38 -24.72 -9.96 7.23
C ALA A 38 -25.51 -8.64 7.38
N PRO A 39 -25.53 -8.01 8.57
CA PRO A 39 -26.27 -6.78 8.77
C PRO A 39 -25.83 -5.78 7.72
N SER A 40 -26.78 -5.32 6.90
CA SER A 40 -26.50 -4.33 5.87
C SER A 40 -26.08 -3.04 6.56
N ARG A 41 -24.93 -2.48 6.16
CA ARG A 41 -24.52 -1.16 6.63
C ARG A 41 -25.63 -0.14 6.32
N PRO A 42 -25.89 0.83 7.21
CA PRO A 42 -26.83 1.90 6.93
C PRO A 42 -26.41 2.65 5.68
N THR A 43 -27.34 2.89 4.78
CA THR A 43 -27.09 3.75 3.60
C THR A 43 -27.08 5.19 4.05
N LEU A 44 -25.94 5.87 3.90
CA LEU A 44 -25.81 7.29 4.19
C LEU A 44 -26.39 8.12 3.04
N THR A 45 -27.02 9.23 3.39
CA THR A 45 -27.45 10.23 2.42
C THR A 45 -26.24 10.98 1.85
N GLU A 46 -26.42 11.63 0.70
CA GLU A 46 -25.36 12.46 0.11
C GLU A 46 -24.88 13.56 1.05
N ALA A 47 -25.81 14.21 1.78
CA ALA A 47 -25.47 15.23 2.76
C ALA A 47 -24.60 14.67 3.90
N GLN A 48 -24.92 13.49 4.43
CA GLN A 48 -24.11 12.83 5.45
C GLN A 48 -22.72 12.43 4.93
N LEU A 49 -22.62 11.98 3.68
CA LEU A 49 -21.33 11.67 3.04
C LEU A 49 -20.49 12.94 2.85
N GLN A 50 -21.10 14.05 2.46
CA GLN A 50 -20.42 15.34 2.31
C GLN A 50 -19.93 15.88 3.66
N GLU A 51 -20.74 15.81 4.69
CA GLU A 51 -20.35 16.21 6.06
C GLU A 51 -19.18 15.35 6.57
N ARG A 52 -19.27 14.03 6.39
CA ARG A 52 -18.19 13.10 6.73
C ARG A 52 -16.93 13.39 5.94
N ALA A 53 -17.05 13.69 4.65
CA ALA A 53 -15.92 14.05 3.80
C ALA A 53 -15.21 15.32 4.29
N ALA A 54 -15.96 16.31 4.70
CA ALA A 54 -15.42 17.56 5.25
C ALA A 54 -14.73 17.33 6.61
N ALA A 55 -15.35 16.54 7.50
CA ALA A 55 -14.77 16.18 8.80
C ALA A 55 -13.45 15.40 8.64
N ASP A 56 -13.42 14.38 7.76
CA ASP A 56 -12.22 13.61 7.50
C ASP A 56 -11.10 14.45 6.84
N GLN A 57 -11.44 15.40 5.98
CA GLN A 57 -10.46 16.32 5.41
C GLN A 57 -9.84 17.23 6.47
N ALA A 58 -10.64 17.71 7.41
CA ALA A 58 -10.16 18.55 8.51
C ALA A 58 -9.27 17.74 9.47
N GLU A 59 -9.68 16.52 9.83
CA GLU A 59 -8.88 15.57 10.62
C GLU A 59 -7.54 15.25 9.95
N MET A 60 -7.57 14.95 8.66
CA MET A 60 -6.36 14.67 7.89
C MET A 60 -5.40 15.87 7.86
N ALA A 61 -5.93 17.08 7.65
CA ALA A 61 -5.12 18.30 7.67
C ALA A 61 -4.46 18.53 9.03
N ALA A 62 -5.21 18.32 10.13
CA ALA A 62 -4.69 18.41 11.49
C ALA A 62 -3.61 17.37 11.77
N THR A 63 -3.83 16.12 11.35
CA THR A 63 -2.88 15.02 11.51
C THR A 63 -1.58 15.29 10.75
N ILE A 64 -1.67 15.75 9.49
CA ILE A 64 -0.49 16.12 8.68
C ILE A 64 0.26 17.29 9.33
N HIS A 65 -0.45 18.29 9.83
CA HIS A 65 0.15 19.42 10.52
C HIS A 65 0.92 18.99 11.78
N ALA A 66 0.34 18.15 12.61
CA ALA A 66 0.98 17.60 13.81
C ALA A 66 2.19 16.74 13.45
N ALA A 67 2.07 15.86 12.44
CA ALA A 67 3.16 15.03 11.96
C ALA A 67 4.37 15.85 11.46
N ILE A 68 4.14 16.89 10.66
CA ILE A 68 5.20 17.80 10.19
C ILE A 68 5.85 18.51 11.38
N THR A 69 5.07 18.97 12.35
CA THR A 69 5.60 19.63 13.55
C THR A 69 6.52 18.70 14.35
N LYS A 70 6.11 17.44 14.53
CA LYS A 70 6.88 16.39 15.21
C LYS A 70 8.22 16.12 14.51
N VAL A 71 8.19 15.95 13.17
CA VAL A 71 9.38 15.70 12.36
C VAL A 71 10.31 16.92 12.37
N MET A 72 9.78 18.13 12.23
CA MET A 72 10.59 19.36 12.33
C MET A 72 11.35 19.46 13.64
N ALA A 73 10.67 19.25 14.77
CA ALA A 73 11.30 19.28 16.08
C ALA A 73 12.43 18.23 16.21
N ARG A 74 12.28 17.05 15.58
CA ARG A 74 13.35 16.02 15.53
C ARG A 74 14.55 16.50 14.71
N ILE A 75 14.31 17.10 13.53
CA ILE A 75 15.39 17.64 12.68
C ILE A 75 16.11 18.79 13.37
N GLU A 76 15.38 19.68 14.06
CA GLU A 76 15.93 20.79 14.85
C GLU A 76 16.85 20.30 15.96
N ARG A 77 16.45 19.25 16.69
CA ARG A 77 17.32 18.63 17.71
C ARG A 77 18.61 18.08 17.11
N ARG A 78 18.56 17.43 15.92
CA ARG A 78 19.78 17.00 15.22
C ARG A 78 20.67 18.16 14.79
N ALA A 79 20.07 19.21 14.21
CA ALA A 79 20.82 20.40 13.83
C ALA A 79 21.47 21.09 15.02
N ALA A 80 20.86 21.05 16.20
CA ALA A 80 21.43 21.57 17.42
C ALA A 80 22.57 20.70 17.98
N ALA A 81 22.48 19.37 17.80
CA ALA A 81 23.49 18.42 18.24
C ALA A 81 24.77 18.42 17.37
N ALA A 82 24.68 18.85 16.09
CA ALA A 82 25.79 18.95 15.15
C ALA A 82 25.85 20.37 14.51
N PRO A 83 26.31 21.39 15.26
CA PRO A 83 26.37 22.76 14.74
C PRO A 83 27.27 22.86 13.50
N GLY A 84 26.77 23.48 12.44
CA GLY A 84 27.50 23.66 11.18
C GLY A 84 27.22 22.58 10.14
N GLU A 85 26.56 21.47 10.52
CA GLU A 85 26.12 20.45 9.57
C GLU A 85 24.68 20.69 9.12
N VAL A 86 24.42 20.40 7.85
CA VAL A 86 23.05 20.38 7.32
C VAL A 86 22.42 19.00 7.66
N PRO A 87 21.38 18.98 8.48
CA PRO A 87 20.77 17.70 8.89
C PRO A 87 20.15 16.96 7.70
N THR A 88 20.27 15.64 7.70
CA THR A 88 19.64 14.79 6.70
C THR A 88 18.39 14.14 7.29
N MET A 89 17.27 14.24 6.56
CA MET A 89 16.03 13.52 6.84
C MET A 89 15.96 12.27 5.95
N ASN A 90 15.78 11.12 6.57
CA ASN A 90 15.64 9.84 5.88
C ASN A 90 14.18 9.41 5.87
N VAL A 91 13.63 9.19 4.68
CA VAL A 91 12.26 8.76 4.43
C VAL A 91 12.27 7.41 3.73
N LEU A 92 11.66 6.40 4.34
CA LEU A 92 11.44 5.11 3.70
C LEU A 92 9.99 5.02 3.22
N ALA A 93 9.80 4.67 1.95
CA ALA A 93 8.49 4.38 1.38
C ALA A 93 8.46 2.94 0.84
N MET A 94 7.52 2.13 1.31
CA MET A 94 7.36 0.75 0.91
C MET A 94 6.02 0.54 0.22
N SER A 95 6.07 0.08 -1.03
CA SER A 95 4.88 -0.19 -1.83
C SER A 95 4.15 -1.45 -1.39
N GLY A 96 2.89 -1.56 -1.80
CA GLY A 96 2.18 -2.82 -1.84
C GLY A 96 2.79 -3.81 -2.83
N GLY A 97 2.30 -5.04 -2.78
CA GLY A 97 2.79 -6.13 -3.64
C GLY A 97 2.33 -7.53 -3.21
N GLY A 98 1.40 -7.65 -2.25
CA GLY A 98 0.93 -8.94 -1.75
C GLY A 98 2.07 -9.77 -1.14
N ASP A 99 2.17 -11.03 -1.53
CA ASP A 99 3.24 -11.96 -1.13
C ASP A 99 4.64 -11.54 -1.58
N TYR A 100 4.74 -10.67 -2.59
CA TYR A 100 6.02 -10.10 -3.05
C TYR A 100 6.65 -9.14 -2.02
N GLY A 101 5.94 -8.80 -0.93
CA GLY A 101 6.52 -8.17 0.26
C GLY A 101 7.68 -8.95 0.89
N ALA A 102 7.78 -10.25 0.61
CA ALA A 102 8.92 -11.08 0.97
C ALA A 102 10.25 -10.49 0.46
N PHE A 103 10.25 -9.85 -0.70
CA PHE A 103 11.40 -9.11 -1.22
C PHE A 103 11.81 -7.96 -0.29
N GLY A 104 10.87 -7.11 0.07
CA GLY A 104 11.13 -5.98 0.98
C GLY A 104 11.59 -6.43 2.37
N ALA A 105 11.01 -7.52 2.89
CA ALA A 105 11.40 -8.10 4.17
C ALA A 105 12.87 -8.56 4.15
N GLY A 106 13.26 -9.35 3.14
CA GLY A 106 14.65 -9.77 2.94
C GLY A 106 15.59 -8.59 2.68
N PHE A 107 15.14 -7.59 1.90
CA PHE A 107 15.92 -6.41 1.60
C PHE A 107 16.28 -5.61 2.86
N LEU A 108 15.33 -5.41 3.78
CA LEU A 108 15.58 -4.73 5.06
C LEU A 108 16.68 -5.42 5.88
N VAL A 109 16.69 -6.76 5.88
CA VAL A 109 17.74 -7.54 6.58
C VAL A 109 19.08 -7.40 5.88
N GLY A 110 19.15 -7.60 4.57
CA GLY A 110 20.39 -7.45 3.81
C GLY A 110 20.98 -6.05 3.95
N TRP A 111 20.12 -5.03 3.94
CA TRP A 111 20.53 -3.62 4.06
C TRP A 111 21.19 -3.30 5.41
N GLY A 112 20.79 -3.98 6.48
CA GLY A 112 21.47 -3.87 7.80
C GLY A 112 22.93 -4.27 7.80
N SER A 113 23.39 -5.09 6.82
CA SER A 113 24.78 -5.51 6.71
C SER A 113 25.69 -4.52 5.95
N VAL A 114 25.14 -3.48 5.32
CA VAL A 114 25.90 -2.49 4.56
C VAL A 114 26.66 -1.57 5.54
N SER A 115 27.97 -1.54 5.43
CA SER A 115 28.86 -0.75 6.29
C SER A 115 29.18 0.65 5.75
N ASP A 116 28.96 0.91 4.44
CA ASP A 116 29.17 2.22 3.84
C ASP A 116 28.19 3.26 4.45
N PRO A 117 28.70 4.32 5.11
CA PRO A 117 27.84 5.31 5.79
C PRO A 117 26.84 6.02 4.86
N SER A 118 27.14 6.13 3.56
CA SER A 118 26.25 6.78 2.57
C SER A 118 25.11 5.88 2.14
N TRP A 119 25.23 4.57 2.33
CA TRP A 119 24.30 3.54 1.84
C TRP A 119 23.81 2.59 2.93
N HIS A 120 24.38 2.66 4.12
CA HIS A 120 23.91 1.91 5.28
C HIS A 120 22.44 2.21 5.57
N ARG A 121 21.71 1.24 6.11
CA ARG A 121 20.30 1.42 6.52
C ARG A 121 20.22 2.50 7.61
N PRO A 122 19.63 3.67 7.32
CA PRO A 122 19.61 4.76 8.28
C PRO A 122 18.55 4.54 9.37
N ASP A 123 18.65 5.31 10.43
CA ASP A 123 17.54 5.54 11.34
C ASP A 123 16.53 6.46 10.65
N PHE A 124 15.41 5.91 10.21
CA PHE A 124 14.40 6.64 9.44
C PHE A 124 13.64 7.65 10.31
N ASP A 125 13.47 8.84 9.79
CA ASP A 125 12.62 9.87 10.38
C ASP A 125 11.15 9.62 10.05
N ILE A 126 10.90 9.14 8.85
CA ILE A 126 9.58 8.84 8.33
C ILE A 126 9.62 7.46 7.66
N VAL A 127 8.65 6.63 8.00
CA VAL A 127 8.39 5.37 7.30
C VAL A 127 6.95 5.38 6.81
N THR A 128 6.75 5.10 5.53
CA THR A 128 5.41 4.96 4.95
C THR A 128 5.24 3.58 4.34
N GLY A 129 4.03 3.06 4.41
CA GLY A 129 3.72 1.75 3.86
C GLY A 129 2.31 1.64 3.32
N VAL A 130 2.16 0.80 2.30
CA VAL A 130 0.88 0.48 1.66
C VAL A 130 0.78 -1.03 1.49
N SER A 131 -0.38 -1.62 1.78
CA SER A 131 -0.61 -3.07 1.61
C SER A 131 0.46 -3.90 2.33
N THR A 132 1.15 -4.82 1.66
CA THR A 132 2.28 -5.54 2.25
C THR A 132 3.36 -4.60 2.79
N GLY A 133 3.60 -3.44 2.16
CA GLY A 133 4.48 -2.40 2.69
C GLY A 133 4.00 -1.84 4.04
N ALA A 134 2.70 -1.78 4.29
CA ALA A 134 2.14 -1.40 5.59
C ALA A 134 2.41 -2.47 6.67
N LEU A 135 2.44 -3.75 6.28
CA LEU A 135 2.79 -4.84 7.20
C LEU A 135 4.29 -4.87 7.53
N LEU A 136 5.15 -4.40 6.61
CA LEU A 136 6.60 -4.27 6.81
C LEU A 136 6.99 -3.01 7.59
N ALA A 137 6.23 -1.93 7.40
CA ALA A 137 6.55 -0.59 7.89
C ALA A 137 6.80 -0.51 9.40
N PRO A 138 6.02 -1.14 10.30
CA PRO A 138 6.27 -1.12 11.73
C PRO A 138 7.67 -1.63 12.11
N PHE A 139 8.16 -2.67 11.43
CA PHE A 139 9.47 -3.26 11.70
C PHE A 139 10.61 -2.38 11.22
N ALA A 140 10.48 -1.81 10.02
CA ALA A 140 11.43 -0.83 9.50
C ALA A 140 11.46 0.46 10.33
N TYR A 141 10.31 0.86 10.89
CA TYR A 141 10.17 2.00 11.79
C TYR A 141 10.89 1.80 13.12
N LEU A 142 10.85 0.59 13.69
CA LEU A 142 11.67 0.22 14.83
C LEU A 142 13.17 0.26 14.47
N GLY A 143 13.54 -0.15 13.25
CA GLY A 143 14.86 -0.02 12.67
C GLY A 143 15.93 -0.97 13.25
N THR A 144 15.55 -1.89 14.15
CA THR A 144 16.50 -2.87 14.73
C THR A 144 16.63 -4.10 13.83
N ASP A 145 17.78 -4.76 13.91
CA ASP A 145 18.02 -5.99 13.14
C ASP A 145 17.07 -7.11 13.57
N GLU A 146 16.77 -7.20 14.87
CA GLU A 146 15.80 -8.17 15.37
C GLU A 146 14.40 -7.96 14.77
N ALA A 147 13.96 -6.69 14.66
CA ALA A 147 12.68 -6.39 14.05
C ALA A 147 12.66 -6.77 12.56
N CYS A 148 13.72 -6.46 11.83
CA CYS A 148 13.84 -6.83 10.41
C CYS A 148 13.90 -8.35 10.21
N LEU A 149 14.64 -9.08 11.06
CA LEU A 149 14.67 -10.54 11.04
C LEU A 149 13.33 -11.17 11.40
N ALA A 150 12.59 -10.57 12.33
CA ALA A 150 11.27 -11.07 12.71
C ALA A 150 10.28 -10.99 11.54
N VAL A 151 10.21 -9.86 10.83
CA VAL A 151 9.31 -9.73 9.68
C VAL A 151 9.78 -10.58 8.49
N GLU A 152 11.08 -10.71 8.26
CA GLU A 152 11.61 -11.63 7.25
C GLU A 152 11.19 -13.07 7.54
N SER A 153 11.32 -13.51 8.79
CA SER A 153 10.91 -14.86 9.18
C SER A 153 9.43 -15.14 8.94
N LEU A 154 8.57 -14.15 9.17
CA LEU A 154 7.14 -14.26 8.86
C LEU A 154 6.90 -14.47 7.36
N TYR A 155 7.49 -13.62 6.52
CA TYR A 155 7.31 -13.71 5.07
C TYR A 155 7.98 -14.95 4.46
N ARG A 156 9.07 -15.43 5.04
CA ARG A 156 9.75 -16.65 4.60
C ARG A 156 8.98 -17.92 4.93
N ASN A 157 8.15 -17.88 5.98
CA ASN A 157 7.43 -19.03 6.48
C ASN A 157 5.91 -18.77 6.52
N PRO A 158 5.28 -18.48 5.37
CA PRO A 158 3.84 -18.26 5.33
C PRO A 158 3.11 -19.52 5.78
N LYS A 159 2.09 -19.37 6.62
CA LYS A 159 1.25 -20.48 7.01
C LYS A 159 0.17 -20.72 5.95
N LYS A 160 -0.24 -21.98 5.77
CA LYS A 160 -1.23 -22.37 4.76
C LYS A 160 -2.61 -21.71 4.96
N ASP A 161 -2.90 -21.23 6.15
CA ASP A 161 -4.14 -20.54 6.50
C ASP A 161 -4.04 -19.01 6.44
N TRP A 162 -2.91 -18.46 5.97
CA TRP A 162 -2.78 -17.01 5.78
C TRP A 162 -3.85 -16.49 4.82
N VAL A 163 -4.05 -17.20 3.73
CA VAL A 163 -5.08 -16.90 2.73
C VAL A 163 -5.85 -18.20 2.43
N VAL A 164 -7.17 -18.16 2.57
CA VAL A 164 -8.06 -19.30 2.37
C VAL A 164 -9.18 -18.90 1.44
N GLU A 165 -9.45 -19.72 0.42
CA GLU A 165 -10.55 -19.47 -0.50
C GLU A 165 -11.91 -19.53 0.21
N ASN A 166 -12.80 -18.60 -0.12
CA ASN A 166 -14.22 -18.74 0.19
C ASN A 166 -14.81 -19.82 -0.72
N GLY A 167 -15.32 -20.92 -0.16
CA GLY A 167 -15.81 -22.09 -0.90
C GLY A 167 -16.69 -21.79 -2.13
N LEU A 168 -17.39 -22.76 -2.66
CA LEU A 168 -18.11 -22.70 -3.95
C LEU A 168 -19.12 -21.54 -4.11
N LEU A 169 -19.56 -20.92 -3.01
CA LEU A 169 -20.54 -19.83 -3.02
C LEU A 169 -19.90 -18.43 -2.90
N PHE A 170 -18.61 -18.30 -3.21
CA PHE A 170 -17.88 -17.02 -3.11
C PHE A 170 -18.53 -15.88 -3.93
N PHE A 171 -19.23 -16.22 -5.02
CA PHE A 171 -19.87 -15.26 -5.93
C PHE A 171 -21.18 -14.68 -5.40
N LEU A 172 -21.69 -15.13 -4.26
CA LEU A 172 -22.90 -14.56 -3.67
C LEU A 172 -22.65 -13.13 -3.18
N PRO A 173 -23.60 -12.20 -3.43
CA PRO A 173 -23.45 -10.80 -3.00
C PRO A 173 -23.27 -10.59 -1.49
N SER A 174 -23.58 -11.60 -0.68
CA SER A 174 -23.35 -11.61 0.77
C SER A 174 -21.90 -11.84 1.17
N ASN A 175 -21.04 -12.31 0.26
CA ASN A 175 -19.62 -12.49 0.52
C ASN A 175 -18.84 -11.21 0.17
N PRO A 176 -18.06 -10.65 1.10
CA PRO A 176 -17.33 -9.42 0.86
C PRO A 176 -16.09 -9.60 -0.02
N SER A 177 -15.64 -10.86 -0.25
CA SER A 177 -14.37 -11.16 -0.93
C SER A 177 -14.30 -12.60 -1.43
N PHE A 178 -13.37 -12.89 -2.31
CA PHE A 178 -13.09 -14.26 -2.78
C PHE A 178 -12.33 -15.09 -1.76
N MET A 179 -11.54 -14.45 -0.91
CA MET A 179 -10.67 -15.10 0.05
C MET A 179 -10.88 -14.55 1.46
N LYS A 180 -10.51 -15.34 2.46
CA LYS A 180 -10.41 -14.95 3.87
C LYS A 180 -8.94 -14.97 4.29
N ILE A 181 -8.62 -14.23 5.35
CA ILE A 181 -7.24 -14.07 5.84
C ILE A 181 -7.09 -14.45 7.33
N PRO A 182 -7.68 -15.56 7.81
CA PRO A 182 -7.71 -15.85 9.25
C PRO A 182 -6.31 -16.04 9.85
N GLY A 183 -5.42 -16.68 9.12
CA GLY A 183 -4.05 -16.89 9.57
C GLY A 183 -3.21 -15.63 9.53
N LEU A 184 -3.34 -14.80 8.48
CA LEU A 184 -2.64 -13.53 8.38
C LEU A 184 -3.08 -12.58 9.51
N GLU A 185 -4.40 -12.47 9.76
CA GLU A 185 -4.92 -11.66 10.85
C GLU A 185 -4.42 -12.14 12.21
N ARG A 186 -4.50 -13.45 12.48
CA ARG A 186 -3.99 -14.04 13.72
C ARG A 186 -2.51 -13.72 13.94
N ASP A 187 -1.68 -13.93 12.91
CA ASP A 187 -0.23 -13.76 13.03
C ASP A 187 0.15 -12.28 13.12
N LEU A 188 -0.55 -11.40 12.40
CA LEU A 188 -0.39 -9.96 12.57
C LEU A 188 -0.70 -9.53 14.01
N ARG A 189 -1.85 -9.96 14.55
CA ARG A 189 -2.25 -9.66 15.93
C ARG A 189 -1.28 -10.19 16.97
N ALA A 190 -0.67 -11.34 16.71
CA ALA A 190 0.32 -11.94 17.59
C ALA A 190 1.65 -11.17 17.60
N VAL A 191 2.04 -10.58 16.49
CA VAL A 191 3.31 -9.86 16.35
C VAL A 191 3.17 -8.38 16.69
N VAL A 192 2.07 -7.74 16.27
CA VAL A 192 1.74 -6.37 16.67
C VAL A 192 1.07 -6.40 18.04
N ASP A 193 1.82 -6.90 19.00
CA ASP A 193 1.42 -7.05 20.41
C ASP A 193 1.72 -5.78 21.23
N GLY A 194 1.39 -5.83 22.53
CA GLY A 194 1.62 -4.72 23.44
C GLY A 194 3.10 -4.30 23.55
N LYS A 195 4.05 -5.22 23.36
CA LYS A 195 5.49 -4.91 23.39
C LYS A 195 5.91 -4.13 22.14
N MET A 196 5.43 -4.58 20.97
CA MET A 196 5.69 -3.87 19.73
C MET A 196 5.02 -2.49 19.72
N ILE A 197 3.78 -2.40 20.16
CA ILE A 197 3.05 -1.13 20.30
C ILE A 197 3.79 -0.16 21.23
N ALA A 198 4.27 -0.61 22.38
CA ALA A 198 5.03 0.23 23.30
C ALA A 198 6.32 0.77 22.66
N LYS A 199 7.05 -0.06 21.91
CA LYS A 199 8.25 0.37 21.15
C LYS A 199 7.88 1.37 20.05
N MET A 200 6.80 1.15 19.32
CA MET A 200 6.31 2.09 18.30
C MET A 200 5.94 3.44 18.92
N ALA A 201 5.25 3.44 20.04
CA ALA A 201 4.90 4.64 20.80
C ALA A 201 6.15 5.41 21.27
N GLU A 202 7.18 4.71 21.73
CA GLU A 202 8.47 5.30 22.10
C GLU A 202 9.14 6.01 20.91
N GLN A 203 9.21 5.35 19.74
CA GLN A 203 9.75 5.96 18.52
C GLN A 203 8.92 7.18 18.06
N SER A 204 7.61 7.14 18.23
CA SER A 204 6.70 8.25 17.94
C SER A 204 7.00 9.45 18.85
N ARG A 205 7.12 9.22 20.15
CA ARG A 205 7.49 10.30 21.12
C ARG A 205 8.91 10.84 20.84
N ALA A 206 9.81 10.04 20.29
CA ALA A 206 11.11 10.50 19.84
C ALA A 206 11.08 11.35 18.56
N GLY A 207 9.88 11.52 17.96
CA GLY A 207 9.64 12.39 16.82
C GLY A 207 9.71 11.71 15.48
N LYS A 208 9.74 10.37 15.41
CA LYS A 208 9.59 9.64 14.15
C LYS A 208 8.14 9.58 13.72
N LEU A 209 7.91 9.42 12.44
CA LEU A 209 6.59 9.28 11.82
C LEU A 209 6.44 7.90 11.19
N LEU A 210 5.38 7.19 11.56
CA LEU A 210 4.93 5.97 10.86
C LEU A 210 3.58 6.25 10.22
N ALA A 211 3.54 6.22 8.89
CA ALA A 211 2.35 6.55 8.14
C ALA A 211 1.89 5.38 7.27
N ILE A 212 0.63 5.03 7.38
CA ILE A 212 0.00 3.96 6.60
C ILE A 212 -1.13 4.54 5.77
N SER A 213 -1.28 4.05 4.53
CA SER A 213 -2.36 4.45 3.63
C SER A 213 -3.37 3.32 3.46
N SER A 214 -4.65 3.66 3.52
CA SER A 214 -5.76 2.83 3.08
C SER A 214 -6.68 3.64 2.16
N THR A 215 -7.66 2.98 1.53
CA THR A 215 -8.69 3.65 0.72
C THR A 215 -10.00 3.62 1.49
N ASP A 216 -10.55 4.80 1.81
CA ASP A 216 -11.95 4.91 2.26
C ASP A 216 -12.87 4.61 1.08
N LEU A 217 -13.60 3.50 1.15
CA LEU A 217 -14.42 3.01 0.04
C LEU A 217 -15.74 3.80 -0.09
N ASP A 218 -16.24 4.39 0.99
CA ASP A 218 -17.45 5.22 0.94
C ASP A 218 -17.15 6.59 0.30
N LEU A 219 -15.98 7.15 0.58
CA LEU A 219 -15.57 8.45 0.06
C LEU A 219 -14.74 8.37 -1.24
N GLY A 220 -14.31 7.16 -1.64
CA GLY A 220 -13.52 6.94 -2.84
C GLY A 220 -12.15 7.64 -2.82
N ARG A 221 -11.52 7.78 -1.65
CA ARG A 221 -10.29 8.54 -1.50
C ARG A 221 -9.28 7.91 -0.55
N GLN A 222 -8.03 8.36 -0.64
CA GLN A 222 -6.96 7.97 0.26
C GLN A 222 -7.25 8.43 1.70
N LYS A 223 -7.07 7.53 2.67
CA LYS A 223 -6.98 7.82 4.09
C LYS A 223 -5.54 7.61 4.55
N PHE A 224 -5.01 8.63 5.19
CA PHE A 224 -3.70 8.61 5.84
C PHE A 224 -3.88 8.36 7.33
N TRP A 225 -3.11 7.41 7.87
CA TRP A 225 -3.07 7.07 9.27
C TRP A 225 -1.68 7.36 9.85
N GLU A 226 -1.58 8.19 10.87
CA GLU A 226 -0.34 8.34 11.64
C GLU A 226 -0.30 7.27 12.73
N VAL A 227 0.27 6.12 12.37
CA VAL A 227 0.24 4.90 13.19
C VAL A 227 1.12 5.01 14.43
N GLY A 228 2.11 5.90 14.42
CA GLY A 228 2.89 6.21 15.62
C GLY A 228 2.03 6.84 16.72
N ALA A 229 1.18 7.81 16.39
CA ALA A 229 0.23 8.42 17.35
C ALA A 229 -0.85 7.42 17.78
N GLU A 230 -1.36 6.60 16.86
CA GLU A 230 -2.28 5.51 17.18
C GLU A 230 -1.65 4.51 18.17
N ALA A 231 -0.34 4.23 18.02
CA ALA A 231 0.39 3.37 18.94
C ALA A 231 0.59 4.03 20.32
N GLU A 232 0.76 5.34 20.39
CA GLU A 232 0.81 6.06 21.66
C GLU A 232 -0.53 5.91 22.42
N ALA A 233 -1.66 6.17 21.75
CA ALA A 233 -2.99 5.99 22.34
C ALA A 233 -3.28 4.52 22.71
N ALA A 234 -2.83 3.58 21.87
CA ALA A 234 -2.98 2.16 22.14
C ALA A 234 -2.15 1.68 23.34
N ALA A 235 -0.94 2.20 23.51
CA ALA A 235 -0.09 1.89 24.66
C ALA A 235 -0.67 2.42 25.99
N GLU A 236 -1.34 3.57 25.94
CA GLU A 236 -2.00 4.17 27.11
C GLU A 236 -3.29 3.44 27.48
N SER A 237 -4.11 3.07 26.50
CA SER A 237 -5.40 2.40 26.73
C SER A 237 -5.32 0.89 26.91
N GLY A 238 -4.23 0.24 26.47
CA GLY A 238 -4.11 -1.21 26.38
C GLY A 238 -4.96 -1.84 25.25
N ASN A 239 -5.57 -1.03 24.38
CA ASN A 239 -6.38 -1.49 23.25
C ASN A 239 -5.60 -1.38 21.94
N TYR A 240 -5.15 -2.50 21.40
CA TYR A 240 -4.31 -2.59 20.20
C TYR A 240 -5.11 -2.79 18.92
N ASP A 241 -6.43 -3.08 19.01
CA ASP A 241 -7.27 -3.47 17.87
C ASP A 241 -7.27 -2.41 16.74
N ARG A 242 -7.33 -1.13 17.09
CA ARG A 242 -7.35 -0.05 16.09
C ARG A 242 -6.07 -0.03 15.24
N VAL A 243 -4.89 -0.14 15.84
CA VAL A 243 -3.61 -0.21 15.11
C VAL A 243 -3.57 -1.42 14.20
N GLN A 244 -3.97 -2.58 14.72
CA GLN A 244 -4.02 -3.84 13.97
C GLN A 244 -5.00 -3.76 12.79
N ARG A 245 -6.19 -3.18 13.00
CA ARG A 245 -7.17 -2.95 11.93
C ARG A 245 -6.68 -1.99 10.85
N ILE A 246 -5.94 -0.93 11.19
CA ILE A 246 -5.36 -0.01 10.23
C ILE A 246 -4.39 -0.74 9.30
N LEU A 247 -3.52 -1.60 9.85
CA LEU A 247 -2.58 -2.39 9.07
C LEU A 247 -3.32 -3.37 8.13
N LEU A 248 -4.34 -4.06 8.64
CA LEU A 248 -5.18 -4.96 7.83
C LEU A 248 -5.96 -4.23 6.76
N ALA A 249 -6.51 -3.04 7.07
CA ALA A 249 -7.25 -2.21 6.10
C ALA A 249 -6.37 -1.80 4.92
N SER A 250 -5.10 -1.45 5.21
CA SER A 250 -4.13 -1.15 4.16
C SER A 250 -3.83 -2.33 3.25
N ALA A 251 -3.98 -3.57 3.73
CA ALA A 251 -3.72 -4.79 2.97
C ALA A 251 -4.99 -5.48 2.45
N ALA A 252 -6.16 -4.85 2.59
CA ALA A 252 -7.45 -5.41 2.18
C ALA A 252 -7.71 -5.18 0.68
N ILE A 253 -7.07 -5.97 -0.20
CA ILE A 253 -7.19 -5.86 -1.66
C ILE A 253 -8.66 -6.08 -2.06
N PRO A 254 -9.30 -5.08 -2.73
CA PRO A 254 -10.72 -5.18 -3.12
C PRO A 254 -11.01 -6.43 -3.94
N ALA A 255 -12.14 -7.04 -3.69
CA ALA A 255 -12.60 -8.33 -4.20
C ALA A 255 -11.77 -9.53 -3.72
N VAL A 256 -10.48 -9.40 -3.49
CA VAL A 256 -9.62 -10.52 -3.03
C VAL A 256 -9.78 -10.75 -1.54
N PHE A 257 -9.59 -9.73 -0.72
CA PHE A 257 -9.68 -9.79 0.75
C PHE A 257 -10.86 -8.98 1.28
N PRO A 258 -11.40 -9.36 2.46
CA PRO A 258 -12.52 -8.64 3.04
C PRO A 258 -12.08 -7.20 3.40
N PRO A 259 -12.92 -6.20 3.10
CA PRO A 259 -12.66 -4.84 3.56
C PRO A 259 -12.77 -4.76 5.10
N ILE A 260 -12.09 -3.79 5.68
CA ILE A 260 -12.00 -3.62 7.14
C ILE A 260 -12.82 -2.40 7.57
N GLU A 261 -13.70 -2.61 8.55
CA GLU A 261 -14.44 -1.51 9.18
C GLU A 261 -13.59 -0.88 10.29
N ILE A 262 -13.46 0.45 10.28
CA ILE A 262 -12.83 1.24 11.35
C ILE A 262 -13.76 2.42 11.65
N GLY A 263 -14.35 2.44 12.83
CA GLY A 263 -15.46 3.35 13.14
C GLY A 263 -16.65 3.09 12.24
N ASP A 264 -17.23 4.15 11.66
CA ASP A 264 -18.38 4.06 10.76
C ASP A 264 -17.99 3.90 9.28
N SER A 265 -16.71 3.75 8.98
CA SER A 265 -16.16 3.69 7.63
C SER A 265 -15.67 2.31 7.26
N ILE A 266 -15.68 2.01 5.97
CA ILE A 266 -15.14 0.78 5.40
C ILE A 266 -13.92 1.08 4.53
N TYR A 267 -12.86 0.33 4.74
CA TYR A 267 -11.57 0.56 4.10
C TYR A 267 -11.09 -0.63 3.31
N GLY A 268 -10.49 -0.34 2.18
CA GLY A 268 -9.75 -1.27 1.34
C GLY A 268 -8.29 -0.91 1.21
N ASP A 269 -7.55 -1.72 0.44
CA ASP A 269 -6.12 -1.57 0.20
C ASP A 269 -5.74 -0.16 -0.25
N GLY A 270 -4.70 0.38 0.35
CA GLY A 270 -4.19 1.70 0.00
C GLY A 270 -3.68 1.82 -1.43
N GLY A 271 -3.25 0.71 -2.04
CA GLY A 271 -2.78 0.65 -3.42
C GLY A 271 -3.82 1.01 -4.48
N VAL A 272 -5.11 1.03 -4.11
CA VAL A 272 -6.19 1.51 -4.98
C VAL A 272 -6.08 3.01 -5.26
N THR A 273 -5.67 3.78 -4.26
CA THR A 273 -5.57 5.25 -4.36
C THR A 273 -4.15 5.76 -4.43
N ALA A 274 -3.21 5.12 -3.73
CA ALA A 274 -1.78 5.45 -3.77
C ALA A 274 -0.95 4.27 -3.26
N ASN A 275 -0.10 3.70 -4.10
CA ASN A 275 0.72 2.54 -3.75
C ASN A 275 2.12 2.90 -3.21
N VAL A 276 2.58 4.11 -3.44
CA VAL A 276 3.74 4.76 -2.79
C VAL A 276 3.30 6.15 -2.42
N PHE A 277 3.36 6.51 -1.15
CA PHE A 277 2.95 7.85 -0.78
C PHE A 277 3.98 8.51 0.14
N PHE A 278 4.37 9.65 -0.23
CA PHE A 278 4.88 10.78 0.53
C PHE A 278 5.07 11.92 -0.46
N ARG A 279 4.34 12.99 -0.27
CA ARG A 279 4.37 14.13 -1.20
C ARG A 279 5.14 15.29 -0.58
N LEU A 280 6.04 15.86 -1.37
CA LEU A 280 6.61 17.16 -1.09
C LEU A 280 5.60 18.21 -1.54
N ASP A 281 4.56 18.46 -0.75
CA ASP A 281 3.57 19.50 -1.12
C ASP A 281 4.13 20.89 -0.85
N ILE A 282 4.94 21.35 -1.78
CA ILE A 282 5.65 22.65 -1.72
C ILE A 282 4.73 23.87 -1.89
N ARG A 283 3.49 23.67 -2.33
CA ARG A 283 2.50 24.75 -2.48
C ARG A 283 1.72 25.00 -1.20
N ASN A 284 1.68 24.03 -0.32
CA ASN A 284 1.00 24.13 0.96
C ASN A 284 1.91 24.88 1.96
N PRO A 285 1.50 26.04 2.49
CA PRO A 285 2.27 26.77 3.51
C PRO A 285 2.54 25.95 4.78
N SER A 286 1.72 24.94 5.03
CA SER A 286 1.87 24.00 6.16
C SER A 286 2.82 22.84 5.86
N ALA A 287 3.35 22.72 4.64
CA ALA A 287 4.30 21.69 4.28
C ALA A 287 5.68 21.93 4.93
N LEU A 288 6.51 20.88 4.96
CA LEU A 288 7.80 20.89 5.66
C LEU A 288 8.70 22.07 5.23
N PHE A 289 8.91 22.27 3.95
CA PHE A 289 9.86 23.28 3.46
C PHE A 289 9.43 24.71 3.70
N PRO A 290 8.19 25.14 3.38
CA PRO A 290 7.72 26.47 3.72
C PRO A 290 7.78 26.76 5.22
N ARG A 291 7.40 25.80 6.06
CA ARG A 291 7.46 25.95 7.52
C ARG A 291 8.89 26.05 8.04
N TRP A 292 9.81 25.20 7.50
CA TRP A 292 11.21 25.26 7.88
C TRP A 292 11.80 26.64 7.56
N LYS A 293 11.56 27.16 6.34
CA LYS A 293 12.04 28.50 5.93
C LYS A 293 11.46 29.61 6.76
N ALA A 294 10.18 29.51 7.14
CA ALA A 294 9.55 30.48 8.02
C ALA A 294 10.15 30.48 9.43
N ALA A 295 10.44 29.29 9.98
CA ALA A 295 11.04 29.13 11.31
C ALA A 295 12.55 29.43 11.34
N HIS A 296 13.25 29.19 10.22
CA HIS A 296 14.71 29.29 10.11
C HIS A 296 15.12 29.99 8.80
N PRO A 297 14.86 31.32 8.63
CA PRO A 297 15.12 32.02 7.38
C PRO A 297 16.58 31.96 6.94
N ASP A 298 17.51 31.95 7.88
CA ASP A 298 18.96 31.97 7.65
C ASP A 298 19.60 30.57 7.58
N LYS A 299 18.84 29.49 7.85
CA LYS A 299 19.38 28.13 7.79
C LYS A 299 19.10 27.47 6.44
N PRO A 300 20.01 26.63 5.95
CA PRO A 300 19.74 25.79 4.79
C PRO A 300 18.58 24.83 5.09
N LEU A 301 17.90 24.42 4.01
CA LEU A 301 16.90 23.36 4.12
C LEU A 301 17.58 22.02 4.45
N PRO A 302 16.92 21.14 5.21
CA PRO A 302 17.43 19.80 5.45
C PRO A 302 17.65 19.05 4.13
N LYS A 303 18.70 18.24 4.06
CA LYS A 303 18.84 17.24 2.99
C LYS A 303 17.77 16.18 3.16
N ILE A 304 17.28 15.61 2.07
CA ILE A 304 16.32 14.51 2.13
C ILE A 304 16.84 13.33 1.32
N ARG A 305 16.78 12.15 1.90
CA ARG A 305 17.04 10.88 1.25
C ARG A 305 15.76 10.08 1.27
N TYR A 306 15.11 9.94 0.12
CA TYR A 306 13.99 9.04 -0.08
C TYR A 306 14.53 7.67 -0.49
N TRP A 307 14.14 6.68 0.26
CA TRP A 307 14.42 5.27 0.03
C TRP A 307 13.09 4.61 -0.33
N VAL A 308 12.94 4.18 -1.57
CA VAL A 308 11.69 3.60 -2.07
C VAL A 308 11.92 2.13 -2.39
N ILE A 309 11.24 1.26 -1.65
CA ILE A 309 11.25 -0.19 -1.91
C ILE A 309 9.93 -0.54 -2.61
N ILE A 310 10.02 -0.94 -3.87
CA ILE A 310 8.88 -1.39 -4.67
C ILE A 310 8.82 -2.91 -4.60
N ASN A 311 7.86 -3.44 -3.86
CA ASN A 311 7.60 -4.88 -3.73
C ASN A 311 6.91 -5.44 -4.99
N ASN A 312 7.42 -5.10 -6.14
CA ASN A 312 6.94 -5.57 -7.43
C ASN A 312 8.01 -5.35 -8.51
N GLN A 313 7.78 -5.90 -9.68
CA GLN A 313 8.58 -5.62 -10.87
C GLN A 313 8.10 -4.33 -11.55
N ALA A 314 9.01 -3.52 -12.05
CA ALA A 314 8.67 -2.30 -12.79
C ALA A 314 7.97 -2.63 -14.12
N ALA A 315 8.39 -3.70 -14.80
CA ALA A 315 7.75 -4.19 -16.04
C ALA A 315 6.83 -5.38 -15.74
N HIS A 316 5.71 -5.46 -16.47
CA HIS A 316 4.83 -6.61 -16.42
C HIS A 316 5.44 -7.82 -17.14
N ILE A 317 5.32 -9.01 -16.55
CA ILE A 317 5.61 -10.25 -17.26
C ILE A 317 4.42 -10.54 -18.18
N PRO A 318 4.61 -10.53 -19.52
CA PRO A 318 3.51 -10.81 -20.42
C PRO A 318 2.95 -12.21 -20.20
N LYS A 319 1.63 -12.33 -20.11
CA LYS A 319 0.93 -13.62 -20.07
C LYS A 319 -0.39 -13.51 -20.81
N THR A 320 -0.83 -14.64 -21.37
CA THR A 320 -2.17 -14.73 -21.99
C THR A 320 -3.23 -14.71 -20.88
N VAL A 321 -4.20 -13.81 -20.98
CA VAL A 321 -5.36 -13.72 -20.08
C VAL A 321 -6.57 -14.26 -20.84
N GLN A 322 -7.32 -15.17 -20.22
CA GLN A 322 -8.56 -15.67 -20.80
C GLN A 322 -9.69 -14.65 -20.59
N ALA A 323 -10.61 -14.56 -21.57
CA ALA A 323 -11.74 -13.62 -21.52
C ALA A 323 -12.84 -14.11 -20.55
N LYS A 324 -12.48 -14.34 -19.29
CA LYS A 324 -13.37 -14.72 -18.19
C LYS A 324 -13.20 -13.70 -17.08
N TRP A 325 -14.29 -13.22 -16.49
CA TRP A 325 -14.25 -12.14 -15.52
C TRP A 325 -13.29 -12.40 -14.33
N PRO A 326 -13.18 -13.61 -13.74
CA PRO A 326 -12.24 -13.82 -12.64
C PRO A 326 -10.77 -13.68 -13.08
N GLU A 327 -10.44 -14.09 -14.30
CA GLU A 327 -9.08 -14.00 -14.85
C GLU A 327 -8.70 -12.59 -15.35
N VAL A 328 -9.69 -11.75 -15.61
CA VAL A 328 -9.47 -10.35 -16.07
C VAL A 328 -9.25 -9.39 -14.90
N ILE A 329 -9.96 -9.57 -13.77
CA ILE A 329 -9.92 -8.64 -12.63
C ILE A 329 -8.51 -8.51 -12.05
N GLY A 330 -7.86 -9.63 -11.72
CA GLY A 330 -6.54 -9.64 -11.08
C GLY A 330 -5.47 -8.89 -11.91
N PRO A 331 -5.24 -9.27 -13.18
CA PRO A 331 -4.29 -8.56 -14.04
C PRO A 331 -4.64 -7.08 -14.27
N SER A 332 -5.93 -6.74 -14.36
CA SER A 332 -6.37 -5.35 -14.54
C SER A 332 -6.00 -4.49 -13.33
N LEU A 333 -6.31 -4.99 -12.13
CA LEU A 333 -5.97 -4.30 -10.87
C LEU A 333 -4.43 -4.20 -10.69
N ALA A 334 -3.71 -5.28 -10.97
CA ALA A 334 -2.25 -5.28 -10.90
C ALA A 334 -1.62 -4.28 -11.89
N ALA A 335 -2.17 -4.16 -13.11
CA ALA A 335 -1.72 -3.19 -14.09
C ALA A 335 -2.00 -1.75 -13.63
N ALA A 336 -3.18 -1.48 -13.08
CA ALA A 336 -3.55 -0.16 -12.56
C ALA A 336 -2.65 0.26 -11.40
N ILE A 337 -2.47 -0.60 -10.40
CA ILE A 337 -1.61 -0.34 -9.23
C ILE A 337 -0.15 -0.11 -9.66
N ARG A 338 0.39 -0.94 -10.58
CA ARG A 338 1.75 -0.76 -11.09
C ARG A 338 1.92 0.57 -11.81
N SER A 339 0.98 0.92 -12.68
CA SER A 339 1.02 2.20 -13.41
C SER A 339 0.97 3.38 -12.47
N ALA A 340 0.10 3.34 -11.45
CA ALA A 340 0.03 4.34 -10.39
C ALA A 340 1.36 4.43 -9.62
N THR A 341 1.93 3.30 -9.19
CA THR A 341 3.22 3.26 -8.47
C THR A 341 4.32 3.99 -9.24
N LEU A 342 4.48 3.67 -10.53
CA LEU A 342 5.51 4.29 -11.37
C LEU A 342 5.24 5.79 -11.60
N ALA A 343 3.97 6.18 -11.74
CA ALA A 343 3.58 7.59 -11.87
C ALA A 343 3.89 8.37 -10.57
N GLU A 344 3.63 7.79 -9.42
CA GLU A 344 3.91 8.39 -8.11
C GLU A 344 5.42 8.60 -7.88
N VAL A 345 6.26 7.60 -8.21
CA VAL A 345 7.71 7.73 -8.08
C VAL A 345 8.26 8.78 -9.06
N ARG A 346 7.77 8.83 -10.31
CA ARG A 346 8.13 9.88 -11.27
C ARG A 346 7.71 11.26 -10.79
N TRP A 347 6.52 11.37 -10.23
CA TRP A 347 6.04 12.62 -9.67
C TRP A 347 6.87 13.08 -8.48
N LEU A 348 7.25 12.16 -7.58
CA LEU A 348 8.14 12.44 -6.46
C LEU A 348 9.52 12.94 -6.96
N ALA A 349 10.09 12.30 -7.98
CA ALA A 349 11.36 12.72 -8.59
C ALA A 349 11.24 14.12 -9.20
N ALA A 350 10.17 14.40 -9.94
CA ALA A 350 9.94 15.73 -10.53
C ALA A 350 9.78 16.82 -9.45
N GLN A 351 9.11 16.51 -8.34
CA GLN A 351 9.03 17.44 -7.21
C GLN A 351 10.40 17.67 -6.55
N ALA A 352 11.20 16.61 -6.38
CA ALA A 352 12.54 16.71 -5.83
C ALA A 352 13.44 17.61 -6.70
N ASP A 353 13.45 17.40 -8.02
CA ASP A 353 14.21 18.23 -8.97
C ASP A 353 13.77 19.71 -8.95
N TYR A 354 12.46 19.94 -8.90
CA TYR A 354 11.94 21.31 -8.77
C TYR A 354 12.40 21.98 -7.48
N VAL A 355 12.31 21.28 -6.35
CA VAL A 355 12.69 21.82 -5.04
C VAL A 355 14.20 22.05 -4.96
N ASN A 356 14.99 21.10 -5.46
CA ASN A 356 16.45 21.22 -5.56
C ASN A 356 16.84 22.47 -6.36
N THR A 357 16.22 22.66 -7.53
CA THR A 357 16.49 23.81 -8.40
C THR A 357 16.05 25.13 -7.75
N LYS A 358 14.84 25.16 -7.17
CA LYS A 358 14.25 26.39 -6.64
C LYS A 358 14.89 26.86 -5.33
N TYR A 359 15.25 25.94 -4.45
CA TYR A 359 15.70 26.26 -3.10
C TYR A 359 17.15 25.89 -2.82
N GLY A 360 17.87 25.31 -3.80
CA GLY A 360 19.26 24.85 -3.63
C GLY A 360 19.36 23.73 -2.58
N THR A 361 18.38 22.83 -2.52
CA THR A 361 18.38 21.72 -1.57
C THR A 361 19.12 20.50 -2.15
N ASP A 362 19.24 19.46 -1.33
CA ASP A 362 19.82 18.18 -1.70
C ASP A 362 18.81 17.07 -1.38
N ILE A 363 17.88 16.81 -2.30
CA ILE A 363 16.88 15.75 -2.23
C ILE A 363 17.27 14.68 -3.25
N GLU A 364 17.47 13.46 -2.78
CA GLU A 364 17.70 12.28 -3.62
C GLU A 364 16.58 11.27 -3.47
N ILE A 365 16.15 10.71 -4.61
CA ILE A 365 15.18 9.61 -4.66
C ILE A 365 15.93 8.34 -5.05
N ARG A 366 16.03 7.41 -4.13
CA ARG A 366 16.71 6.11 -4.26
C ARG A 366 15.66 5.02 -4.34
N VAL A 367 15.63 4.29 -5.42
CA VAL A 367 14.59 3.28 -5.71
C VAL A 367 15.20 1.92 -5.90
N VAL A 368 14.60 0.93 -5.30
CA VAL A 368 14.87 -0.48 -5.61
C VAL A 368 13.55 -1.20 -5.89
N ASN A 369 13.59 -2.15 -6.78
CA ASN A 369 12.46 -3.00 -7.12
C ASN A 369 12.93 -4.43 -7.43
N ILE A 370 11.99 -5.36 -7.48
CA ILE A 370 12.28 -6.72 -7.94
C ILE A 370 12.75 -6.66 -9.40
N PRO A 371 13.91 -7.27 -9.74
CA PRO A 371 14.42 -7.29 -11.12
C PRO A 371 13.40 -7.87 -12.12
N ASN A 372 13.32 -7.26 -13.30
CA ASN A 372 12.32 -7.65 -14.31
C ASN A 372 12.54 -9.06 -14.89
N ASP A 373 13.74 -9.61 -14.76
CA ASP A 373 14.12 -10.96 -15.17
C ASP A 373 13.83 -12.03 -14.11
N TRP A 374 13.57 -11.67 -12.87
CA TRP A 374 13.17 -12.62 -11.84
C TRP A 374 11.84 -13.29 -12.21
N ARG A 375 11.74 -14.59 -11.93
CA ARG A 375 10.52 -15.39 -12.14
C ARG A 375 10.20 -16.20 -10.90
N PRO A 376 8.90 -16.29 -10.51
CA PRO A 376 8.50 -17.13 -9.40
C PRO A 376 8.82 -18.59 -9.71
N PRO A 377 9.46 -19.31 -8.78
CA PRO A 377 9.79 -20.73 -8.96
C PRO A 377 8.55 -21.62 -8.98
N VAL A 378 7.45 -21.17 -8.36
CA VAL A 378 6.16 -21.87 -8.34
C VAL A 378 5.06 -20.86 -8.70
N ALA A 379 4.08 -21.32 -9.46
CA ALA A 379 2.90 -20.52 -9.80
C ALA A 379 1.91 -20.53 -8.62
N GLY A 380 1.26 -19.41 -8.37
CA GLY A 380 0.30 -19.23 -7.27
C GLY A 380 0.68 -18.05 -6.37
N ASP A 381 -0.29 -17.59 -5.58
CA ASP A 381 -0.10 -16.52 -4.61
C ASP A 381 0.23 -17.13 -3.24
N PHE A 382 1.08 -16.49 -2.46
CA PHE A 382 1.52 -16.92 -1.12
C PHE A 382 2.23 -18.30 -1.08
N GLU A 383 2.81 -18.70 -2.21
CA GLU A 383 3.58 -19.94 -2.29
C GLU A 383 4.91 -19.80 -1.54
N GLN A 384 5.15 -20.68 -0.58
CA GLN A 384 6.32 -20.62 0.31
C GLN A 384 7.64 -20.52 -0.47
N LYS A 385 7.84 -21.35 -1.50
CA LYS A 385 9.07 -21.35 -2.30
C LYS A 385 9.26 -20.04 -3.06
N THR A 386 8.19 -19.39 -3.50
CA THR A 386 8.23 -18.08 -4.14
C THR A 386 8.62 -17.01 -3.13
N MET A 387 8.04 -17.02 -1.94
CA MET A 387 8.35 -16.08 -0.88
C MET A 387 9.78 -16.29 -0.33
N GLU A 388 10.26 -17.51 -0.20
CA GLU A 388 11.66 -17.82 0.12
C GLU A 388 12.62 -17.26 -0.92
N SER A 389 12.35 -17.50 -2.21
CA SER A 389 13.16 -16.98 -3.32
C SER A 389 13.22 -15.44 -3.32
N LEU A 390 12.10 -14.77 -3.07
CA LEU A 390 12.03 -13.30 -2.97
C LEU A 390 12.78 -12.79 -1.75
N THR A 391 12.69 -13.48 -0.63
CA THR A 391 13.42 -13.12 0.60
C THR A 391 14.94 -13.21 0.37
N ASP A 392 15.41 -14.30 -0.25
CA ASP A 392 16.84 -14.49 -0.58
C ASP A 392 17.32 -13.43 -1.58
N LEU A 393 16.54 -13.14 -2.61
CA LEU A 393 16.81 -12.08 -3.57
C LEU A 393 16.88 -10.71 -2.89
N GLY A 394 15.89 -10.40 -2.04
CA GLY A 394 15.85 -9.17 -1.27
C GLY A 394 17.09 -9.03 -0.39
N ARG A 395 17.46 -10.07 0.37
CA ARG A 395 18.64 -10.08 1.24
C ARG A 395 19.93 -9.84 0.44
N LYS A 396 20.07 -10.51 -0.72
CA LYS A 396 21.20 -10.32 -1.62
C LYS A 396 21.30 -8.88 -2.13
N LEU A 397 20.19 -8.34 -2.66
CA LEU A 397 20.20 -6.97 -3.20
C LEU A 397 20.31 -5.92 -2.09
N GLY A 398 19.74 -6.15 -0.92
CA GLY A 398 19.86 -5.25 0.23
C GLY A 398 21.29 -5.08 0.71
N SER A 399 22.13 -6.12 0.63
CA SER A 399 23.55 -6.04 0.98
C SER A 399 24.44 -5.35 -0.06
N ASP A 400 23.90 -5.01 -1.25
CA ASP A 400 24.63 -4.34 -2.32
C ASP A 400 24.16 -2.89 -2.50
N PRO A 401 24.96 -1.88 -2.15
CA PRO A 401 24.62 -0.47 -2.41
C PRO A 401 24.27 -0.16 -3.86
N LYS A 402 24.79 -0.93 -4.83
CA LYS A 402 24.53 -0.74 -6.25
C LYS A 402 23.12 -1.17 -6.67
N ALA A 403 22.38 -1.85 -5.81
CA ALA A 403 20.98 -2.19 -6.06
C ALA A 403 20.08 -0.95 -6.09
N TRP A 404 20.48 0.13 -5.43
CA TRP A 404 19.76 1.38 -5.42
C TRP A 404 19.97 2.16 -6.73
N THR A 405 18.88 2.52 -7.37
CA THR A 405 18.86 3.40 -8.56
C THR A 405 18.48 4.81 -8.12
N LEU A 406 19.31 5.79 -8.48
CA LEU A 406 18.95 7.20 -8.33
C LEU A 406 17.93 7.57 -9.40
N TRP A 407 16.76 8.04 -8.97
CA TRP A 407 15.74 8.53 -9.88
C TRP A 407 15.85 10.04 -9.99
N THR A 408 16.17 10.50 -11.20
CA THR A 408 16.13 11.91 -11.60
C THR A 408 15.08 12.03 -12.69
N THR A 409 14.47 13.20 -12.82
CA THR A 409 13.56 13.47 -13.93
C THR A 409 14.41 13.55 -15.20
N PRO A 410 14.15 12.77 -16.24
CA PRO A 410 14.89 12.93 -17.49
C PRO A 410 14.43 14.22 -18.18
N LEU A 411 15.05 15.34 -17.82
CA LEU A 411 14.99 16.57 -18.61
C LEU A 411 15.95 16.50 -19.81
N THR A 412 16.73 15.44 -19.93
CA THR A 412 17.68 15.23 -21.03
C THR A 412 17.34 13.94 -21.79
N ARG A 413 17.39 14.04 -23.10
CA ARG A 413 17.02 13.03 -24.14
C ARG A 413 17.76 11.67 -24.10
N GLU A 414 18.52 11.34 -23.06
CA GLU A 414 19.39 10.15 -23.07
C GLU A 414 18.73 8.84 -22.61
N THR A 415 17.55 8.88 -22.02
CA THR A 415 16.86 7.66 -21.53
C THR A 415 15.89 7.03 -22.55
N THR A 416 15.73 7.61 -23.73
CA THR A 416 14.87 7.03 -24.79
C THR A 416 15.51 5.84 -25.49
N SER A 417 16.83 5.64 -25.39
CA SER A 417 17.56 4.54 -26.05
C SER A 417 17.44 3.20 -25.31
N ALA A 418 17.11 3.20 -24.03
CA ALA A 418 16.99 1.96 -23.25
C ALA A 418 15.61 1.28 -23.39
N ILE A 419 14.62 1.95 -23.98
CA ILE A 419 13.27 1.42 -24.21
C ILE A 419 13.08 0.97 -25.67
N SER A 420 13.89 1.45 -26.59
CA SER A 420 13.82 1.11 -28.02
C SER A 420 14.92 0.12 -28.45
N GLY A 421 15.14 -0.95 -27.69
CA GLY A 421 15.90 -2.10 -28.18
C GLY A 421 15.14 -2.81 -29.31
N ARG A 422 15.02 -2.16 -30.45
CA ARG A 422 14.85 -2.78 -31.76
C ARG A 422 16.06 -2.41 -32.58
N SER A 423 17.00 -3.36 -32.65
CA SER A 423 17.90 -3.47 -33.77
C SER A 423 17.12 -3.97 -34.97
N ASP A 424 17.33 -3.33 -36.09
CA ASP A 424 16.99 -3.77 -37.45
C ASP A 424 17.42 -5.23 -37.75
#